data_feaf2eedaf4fbd7029688d11cb0f468c
#
_entry.id   feaf2eedaf4fbd7029688d11cb0f468c
#
_cell.length_a   1.000
_cell.length_b   1.000
_cell.length_c   1.000
_cell.angle_alpha   90.00
_cell.angle_beta   90.00
_cell.angle_gamma   90.00
#
_symmetry.space_group_name_H-M   'P 1'
#
loop_
_entity.id
_entity.type
_entity.pdbx_description
1 polymer ?
#
loop_
_entity_poly.entity_id
_entity_poly.type
_entity_poly.pdbx_seq_one_letter_code
_entity_poly.pdbx_strand_id
1 'polypeptide(L)'
;MDVNFFGALYCTKAALPHIMERRGHVIAISSVAGLAPLYGRTGYAASKHAMVGLFSTLRSEMLEHGVGVTVACPGFIDTEFARRALDGDGSVTPHPRSTVGDAATPEQVAEAIFRAARRDQAVLVLSPTGHVSRVLGALAPGLFQRLMARTLRKELER
;
A
#
# COMPACT_ATOMS: atom_id res chain seq x y z
N MET A 1 -9.19 9.50 3.80
CA MET A 1 -8.75 8.94 5.11
C MET A 1 -9.76 7.93 5.62
N ASP A 2 -11.04 8.22 5.60
CA ASP A 2 -12.07 7.44 6.31
C ASP A 2 -12.08 5.96 5.93
N VAL A 3 -12.14 5.63 4.65
CA VAL A 3 -12.16 4.23 4.20
C VAL A 3 -10.80 3.55 4.38
N ASN A 4 -9.71 4.16 3.87
CA ASN A 4 -8.42 3.49 3.84
C ASN A 4 -7.75 3.37 5.21
N PHE A 5 -7.83 4.42 6.03
CA PHE A 5 -7.14 4.47 7.32
C PHE A 5 -8.08 4.18 8.48
N PHE A 6 -9.12 5.00 8.68
CA PHE A 6 -10.01 4.83 9.82
C PHE A 6 -10.82 3.52 9.75
N GLY A 7 -11.24 3.10 8.55
CA GLY A 7 -11.88 1.79 8.38
C GLY A 7 -10.98 0.65 8.83
N ALA A 8 -9.71 0.64 8.37
CA ALA A 8 -8.73 -0.37 8.79
C ALA A 8 -8.45 -0.31 10.29
N LEU A 9 -8.31 0.90 10.88
CA LEU A 9 -8.11 1.09 12.31
C LEU A 9 -9.28 0.52 13.12
N TYR A 10 -10.51 0.87 12.78
CA TYR A 10 -11.69 0.43 13.53
C TYR A 10 -11.92 -1.07 13.44
N CYS A 11 -11.78 -1.65 12.25
CA CYS A 11 -11.85 -3.11 12.08
C CYS A 11 -10.77 -3.83 12.91
N THR A 12 -9.53 -3.34 12.86
CA THR A 12 -8.44 -3.91 13.63
C THR A 12 -8.69 -3.79 15.13
N LYS A 13 -9.09 -2.61 15.62
CA LYS A 13 -9.38 -2.38 17.04
C LYS A 13 -10.48 -3.33 17.55
N ALA A 14 -11.53 -3.55 16.77
CA ALA A 14 -12.62 -4.45 17.15
C ALA A 14 -12.18 -5.94 17.16
N ALA A 15 -11.33 -6.34 16.21
CA ALA A 15 -10.89 -7.73 16.10
C ALA A 15 -9.69 -8.08 17.00
N LEU A 16 -8.89 -7.09 17.41
CA LEU A 16 -7.60 -7.28 18.06
C LEU A 16 -7.67 -8.14 19.33
N PRO A 17 -8.64 -7.99 20.27
CA PRO A 17 -8.74 -8.86 21.43
C PRO A 17 -8.83 -10.35 21.09
N HIS A 18 -9.65 -10.69 20.09
CA HIS A 18 -9.82 -12.08 19.63
C HIS A 18 -8.60 -12.61 18.87
N ILE A 19 -7.89 -11.73 18.15
CA ILE A 19 -6.64 -12.09 17.48
C ILE A 19 -5.56 -12.38 18.53
N MET A 20 -5.49 -11.59 19.61
CA MET A 20 -4.54 -11.79 20.70
C MET A 20 -4.78 -13.11 21.44
N GLU A 21 -6.01 -13.42 21.80
CA GLU A 21 -6.38 -14.70 22.44
C GLU A 21 -5.88 -15.91 21.65
N ARG A 22 -5.87 -15.82 20.32
CA ARG A 22 -5.52 -16.92 19.42
C ARG A 22 -4.08 -16.84 18.89
N ARG A 23 -3.31 -15.85 19.30
CA ARG A 23 -1.99 -15.53 18.75
C ARG A 23 -2.01 -15.50 17.22
N GLY A 24 -3.01 -14.80 16.69
CA GLY A 24 -3.31 -14.76 15.27
C GLY A 24 -2.39 -13.83 14.48
N HIS A 25 -2.84 -13.40 13.31
CA HIS A 25 -2.04 -12.56 12.41
C HIS A 25 -2.92 -11.46 11.79
N VAL A 26 -2.41 -10.24 11.76
CA VAL A 26 -3.01 -9.09 11.06
C VAL A 26 -2.28 -8.86 9.75
N ILE A 27 -3.03 -8.77 8.65
CA ILE A 27 -2.48 -8.42 7.33
C ILE A 27 -3.09 -7.08 6.92
N ALA A 28 -2.25 -6.04 6.85
CA ALA A 28 -2.65 -4.72 6.42
C ALA A 28 -2.27 -4.48 4.95
N ILE A 29 -3.26 -4.22 4.09
CA ILE A 29 -3.04 -3.96 2.67
C ILE A 29 -2.83 -2.46 2.45
N SER A 30 -1.56 -2.05 2.38
CA SER A 30 -1.17 -0.70 2.03
C SER A 30 -0.92 -0.56 0.51
N SER A 31 0.17 0.04 0.11
CA SER A 31 0.62 0.24 -1.27
C SER A 31 2.09 0.66 -1.27
N VAL A 32 2.77 0.57 -2.42
CA VAL A 32 4.04 1.28 -2.65
C VAL A 32 3.90 2.78 -2.38
N ALA A 33 2.71 3.36 -2.65
CA ALA A 33 2.40 4.76 -2.31
C ALA A 33 2.35 5.05 -0.80
N GLY A 34 2.44 4.04 0.06
CA GLY A 34 2.65 4.18 1.51
C GLY A 34 4.12 4.17 1.94
N LEU A 35 5.03 3.91 1.00
CA LEU A 35 6.47 3.86 1.24
C LEU A 35 7.24 4.97 0.52
N ALA A 36 6.65 5.56 -0.52
CA ALA A 36 7.24 6.62 -1.32
C ALA A 36 6.14 7.55 -1.86
N PRO A 37 6.45 8.83 -2.11
CA PRO A 37 5.50 9.76 -2.71
C PRO A 37 4.97 9.26 -4.05
N LEU A 38 3.70 9.58 -4.35
CA LEU A 38 3.07 9.29 -5.63
C LEU A 38 2.47 10.58 -6.20
N TYR A 39 2.99 11.04 -7.33
CA TYR A 39 2.57 12.29 -7.99
C TYR A 39 1.09 12.24 -8.36
N GLY A 40 0.37 13.36 -8.13
CA GLY A 40 -1.06 13.47 -8.43
C GLY A 40 -1.98 12.65 -7.49
N ARG A 41 -1.47 12.02 -6.44
CA ARG A 41 -2.25 11.14 -5.54
C ARG A 41 -1.99 11.44 -4.06
N THR A 42 -1.93 12.73 -3.69
CA THR A 42 -1.55 13.19 -2.34
C THR A 42 -2.41 12.57 -1.23
N GLY A 43 -3.74 12.63 -1.35
CA GLY A 43 -4.66 12.08 -0.34
C GLY A 43 -4.54 10.54 -0.22
N TYR A 44 -4.38 9.84 -1.36
CA TYR A 44 -4.16 8.41 -1.35
C TYR A 44 -2.82 8.05 -0.69
N ALA A 45 -1.72 8.70 -1.10
CA ALA A 45 -0.40 8.50 -0.52
C ALA A 45 -0.40 8.78 0.98
N ALA A 46 -1.02 9.87 1.43
CA ALA A 46 -1.16 10.20 2.85
C ALA A 46 -1.87 9.07 3.63
N SER A 47 -2.99 8.54 3.11
CA SER A 47 -3.73 7.46 3.75
C SER A 47 -2.91 6.17 3.84
N LYS A 48 -2.13 5.84 2.79
CA LYS A 48 -1.32 4.62 2.76
C LYS A 48 -0.04 4.74 3.61
N HIS A 49 0.57 5.92 3.73
CA HIS A 49 1.64 6.17 4.70
C HIS A 49 1.14 6.03 6.14
N ALA A 50 -0.04 6.58 6.44
CA ALA A 50 -0.66 6.44 7.76
C ALA A 50 -0.89 4.96 8.12
N MET A 51 -1.33 4.13 7.17
CA MET A 51 -1.45 2.68 7.36
C MET A 51 -0.10 2.02 7.65
N VAL A 52 0.95 2.36 6.91
CA VAL A 52 2.29 1.80 7.16
C VAL A 52 2.76 2.16 8.56
N GLY A 53 2.62 3.42 8.97
CA GLY A 53 2.97 3.87 10.32
C GLY A 53 2.20 3.11 11.41
N LEU A 54 0.87 3.08 11.30
CA LEU A 54 -0.01 2.40 12.27
C LEU A 54 0.36 0.93 12.44
N PHE A 55 0.38 0.17 11.34
CA PHE A 55 0.55 -1.28 11.43
C PHE A 55 1.99 -1.72 11.69
N SER A 56 2.98 -0.90 11.32
CA SER A 56 4.38 -1.16 11.72
C SER A 56 4.58 -0.92 13.21
N THR A 57 3.93 0.07 13.80
CA THR A 57 3.94 0.31 15.25
C THR A 57 3.18 -0.79 15.98
N LEU A 58 1.97 -1.13 15.53
CA LEU A 58 1.18 -2.23 16.09
C LEU A 58 1.96 -3.54 16.11
N ARG A 59 2.76 -3.82 15.07
CA ARG A 59 3.62 -5.00 15.05
C ARG A 59 4.54 -5.04 16.26
N SER A 60 5.19 -3.92 16.59
CA SER A 60 6.11 -3.86 17.73
C SER A 60 5.38 -4.04 19.06
N GLU A 61 4.18 -3.48 19.19
CA GLU A 61 3.35 -3.61 20.39
C GLU A 61 2.84 -5.04 20.58
N MET A 62 2.61 -5.78 19.50
CA MET A 62 2.05 -7.12 19.51
C MET A 62 3.09 -8.25 19.67
N LEU A 63 4.39 -7.94 19.66
CA LEU A 63 5.45 -8.95 19.79
C LEU A 63 5.31 -9.80 21.05
N GLU A 64 5.06 -9.18 22.20
CA GLU A 64 4.92 -9.88 23.48
C GLU A 64 3.64 -10.73 23.55
N HIS A 65 2.64 -10.41 22.72
CA HIS A 65 1.39 -11.16 22.64
C HIS A 65 1.46 -12.33 21.63
N GLY A 66 2.58 -12.48 20.91
CA GLY A 66 2.73 -13.51 19.89
C GLY A 66 1.81 -13.32 18.68
N VAL A 67 1.37 -12.08 18.41
CA VAL A 67 0.54 -11.72 17.26
C VAL A 67 1.42 -11.19 16.13
N GLY A 68 1.34 -11.82 14.97
CA GLY A 68 2.03 -11.36 13.78
C GLY A 68 1.30 -10.16 13.13
N VAL A 69 2.07 -9.26 12.53
CA VAL A 69 1.52 -8.17 11.71
C VAL A 69 2.35 -8.02 10.45
N THR A 70 1.73 -8.16 9.29
CA THR A 70 2.36 -7.97 7.98
C THR A 70 1.74 -6.77 7.26
N VAL A 71 2.56 -5.82 6.84
CA VAL A 71 2.14 -4.73 5.96
C VAL A 71 2.48 -5.08 4.52
N ALA A 72 1.47 -5.36 3.71
CA ALA A 72 1.64 -5.62 2.29
C ALA A 72 1.56 -4.31 1.50
N CYS A 73 2.60 -4.05 0.70
CA CYS A 73 2.72 -2.86 -0.14
C CYS A 73 2.79 -3.27 -1.62
N PRO A 74 1.66 -3.68 -2.23
CA PRO A 74 1.63 -4.01 -3.64
C PRO A 74 1.84 -2.77 -4.51
N GLY A 75 2.35 -3.02 -5.74
CA GLY A 75 2.36 -2.07 -6.83
C GLY A 75 1.03 -2.08 -7.58
N PHE A 76 1.10 -2.09 -8.92
CA PHE A 76 -0.10 -2.20 -9.75
C PHE A 76 -0.59 -3.65 -9.80
N ILE A 77 -1.90 -3.82 -9.64
CA ILE A 77 -2.59 -5.09 -9.76
C ILE A 77 -3.63 -4.95 -10.87
N ASP A 78 -3.69 -5.93 -11.76
CA ASP A 78 -4.69 -5.97 -12.82
C ASP A 78 -6.05 -6.38 -12.23
N THR A 79 -6.89 -5.39 -12.00
CA THR A 79 -8.23 -5.56 -11.41
C THR A 79 -9.24 -4.67 -12.12
N GLU A 80 -10.51 -5.02 -12.03
CA GLU A 80 -11.62 -4.19 -12.50
C GLU A 80 -11.68 -2.80 -11.85
N PHE A 81 -10.99 -2.61 -10.72
CA PHE A 81 -10.94 -1.31 -10.04
C PHE A 81 -10.39 -0.19 -10.93
N ALA A 82 -9.39 -0.51 -11.77
CA ALA A 82 -8.82 0.47 -12.69
C ALA A 82 -9.83 0.97 -13.73
N ARG A 83 -10.77 0.10 -14.14
CA ARG A 83 -11.83 0.42 -15.11
C ARG A 83 -13.01 1.17 -14.51
N ARG A 84 -13.12 1.18 -13.19
CA ARG A 84 -14.21 1.83 -12.43
C ARG A 84 -13.74 3.07 -11.66
N ALA A 85 -12.52 3.54 -11.92
CA ALA A 85 -12.00 4.74 -11.28
C ALA A 85 -12.86 5.95 -11.67
N LEU A 86 -13.17 6.79 -10.69
CA LEU A 86 -13.98 7.99 -10.89
C LEU A 86 -13.08 9.21 -11.05
N ASP A 87 -13.52 10.12 -11.88
CA ASP A 87 -12.97 11.47 -12.00
C ASP A 87 -13.52 12.39 -10.90
N GLY A 88 -13.03 13.64 -10.84
CA GLY A 88 -13.43 14.60 -9.82
C GLY A 88 -14.91 15.02 -9.86
N ASP A 89 -15.58 14.82 -10.98
CA ASP A 89 -17.03 15.06 -11.18
C ASP A 89 -17.91 13.84 -10.86
N GLY A 90 -17.27 12.69 -10.47
CA GLY A 90 -17.96 11.45 -10.17
C GLY A 90 -18.27 10.56 -11.39
N SER A 91 -17.91 10.97 -12.60
CA SER A 91 -17.97 10.14 -13.80
C SER A 91 -16.84 9.09 -13.82
N VAL A 92 -17.02 8.00 -14.59
CA VAL A 92 -15.90 7.06 -14.81
C VAL A 92 -14.84 7.74 -15.65
N THR A 93 -13.59 7.76 -15.17
CA THR A 93 -12.50 8.43 -15.87
C THR A 93 -12.26 7.81 -17.25
N PRO A 94 -12.23 8.61 -18.33
CA PRO A 94 -11.86 8.14 -19.66
C PRO A 94 -10.34 7.92 -19.81
N HIS A 95 -9.55 8.36 -18.84
CA HIS A 95 -8.11 8.31 -18.91
C HIS A 95 -7.57 6.94 -18.45
N PRO A 96 -6.80 6.25 -19.31
CA PRO A 96 -6.16 5.00 -18.90
C PRO A 96 -5.23 5.28 -17.72
N ARG A 97 -5.26 4.39 -16.74
CA ARG A 97 -4.37 4.48 -15.58
C ARG A 97 -2.94 4.27 -16.04
N SER A 98 -2.09 5.23 -15.75
CA SER A 98 -0.66 5.04 -15.95
C SER A 98 -0.10 4.03 -14.96
N THR A 99 0.60 3.05 -15.48
CA THR A 99 1.26 2.01 -14.69
C THR A 99 2.76 2.08 -14.94
N VAL A 100 3.54 2.14 -13.87
CA VAL A 100 5.00 2.01 -13.94
C VAL A 100 5.37 0.57 -13.61
N GLY A 101 5.81 -0.18 -14.62
CA GLY A 101 6.11 -1.61 -14.52
C GLY A 101 4.90 -2.51 -14.84
N ASP A 102 5.14 -3.81 -14.82
CA ASP A 102 4.11 -4.81 -15.09
C ASP A 102 3.12 -4.92 -13.93
N ALA A 103 1.84 -5.07 -14.26
CA ALA A 103 0.81 -5.33 -13.29
C ALA A 103 0.83 -6.82 -12.88
N ALA A 104 0.79 -7.09 -11.59
CA ALA A 104 0.65 -8.44 -11.08
C ALA A 104 -0.83 -8.88 -11.11
N THR A 105 -1.09 -10.20 -11.21
CA THR A 105 -2.46 -10.70 -11.08
C THR A 105 -2.89 -10.72 -9.61
N PRO A 106 -4.21 -10.63 -9.32
CA PRO A 106 -4.72 -10.74 -7.95
C PRO A 106 -4.26 -12.02 -7.24
N GLU A 107 -4.21 -13.14 -7.95
CA GLU A 107 -3.80 -14.45 -7.42
C GLU A 107 -2.33 -14.46 -7.01
N GLN A 108 -1.46 -13.90 -7.85
CA GLN A 108 -0.02 -13.77 -7.53
C GLN A 108 0.21 -12.92 -6.28
N VAL A 109 -0.55 -11.82 -6.16
CA VAL A 109 -0.47 -10.93 -5.00
C VAL A 109 -0.99 -11.62 -3.74
N ALA A 110 -2.13 -12.31 -3.81
CA ALA A 110 -2.71 -13.04 -2.69
C ALA A 110 -1.77 -14.14 -2.18
N GLU A 111 -1.20 -14.93 -3.08
CA GLU A 111 -0.25 -15.99 -2.74
C GLU A 111 1.03 -15.42 -2.07
N ALA A 112 1.54 -14.30 -2.59
CA ALA A 112 2.71 -13.64 -2.01
C ALA A 112 2.43 -13.10 -0.60
N ILE A 113 1.24 -12.51 -0.38
CA ILE A 113 0.80 -12.03 0.93
C ILE A 113 0.65 -13.19 1.91
N PHE A 114 0.03 -14.29 1.49
CA PHE A 114 -0.12 -15.48 2.32
C PHE A 114 1.24 -16.05 2.77
N ARG A 115 2.18 -16.16 1.82
CA ARG A 115 3.55 -16.62 2.14
C ARG A 115 4.28 -15.67 3.08
N ALA A 116 4.13 -14.35 2.90
CA ALA A 116 4.74 -13.35 3.77
C ALA A 116 4.18 -13.44 5.20
N ALA A 117 2.87 -13.56 5.35
CA ALA A 117 2.22 -13.74 6.64
C ALA A 117 2.69 -15.02 7.35
N ARG A 118 2.76 -16.16 6.63
CA ARG A 118 3.27 -17.42 7.19
C ARG A 118 4.72 -17.35 7.66
N ARG A 119 5.53 -16.46 7.08
CA ARG A 119 6.94 -16.23 7.45
C ARG A 119 7.10 -15.12 8.48
N ASP A 120 6.00 -14.59 8.97
CA ASP A 120 5.96 -13.40 9.84
C ASP A 120 6.77 -12.21 9.30
N GLN A 121 6.72 -12.00 7.99
CA GLN A 121 7.42 -10.91 7.32
C GLN A 121 6.76 -9.57 7.67
N ALA A 122 7.52 -8.62 8.22
CA ALA A 122 7.00 -7.34 8.66
C ALA A 122 6.43 -6.48 7.53
N VAL A 123 7.18 -6.33 6.43
CA VAL A 123 6.79 -5.53 5.26
C VAL A 123 7.04 -6.31 3.99
N LEU A 124 5.99 -6.48 3.19
CA LEU A 124 6.07 -7.11 1.89
C LEU A 124 5.98 -6.03 0.80
N VAL A 125 7.00 -5.93 -0.05
CA VAL A 125 6.99 -5.12 -1.28
C VAL A 125 7.07 -6.07 -2.46
N LEU A 126 6.09 -6.01 -3.37
CA LEU A 126 5.92 -7.04 -4.40
C LEU A 126 6.61 -6.72 -5.73
N SER A 127 6.92 -5.46 -6.00
CA SER A 127 7.51 -5.06 -7.28
C SER A 127 8.94 -4.54 -7.14
N PRO A 128 9.83 -4.83 -8.11
CA PRO A 128 11.17 -4.23 -8.14
C PRO A 128 11.13 -2.70 -8.11
N THR A 129 10.21 -2.10 -8.86
CA THR A 129 9.98 -0.65 -8.85
C THR A 129 9.59 -0.13 -7.47
N GLY A 130 8.79 -0.89 -6.71
CA GLY A 130 8.44 -0.57 -5.33
C GLY A 130 9.64 -0.58 -4.38
N HIS A 131 10.54 -1.55 -4.52
CA HIS A 131 11.79 -1.57 -3.75
C HIS A 131 12.68 -0.38 -4.07
N VAL A 132 12.88 -0.08 -5.37
CA VAL A 132 13.65 1.09 -5.81
C VAL A 132 13.03 2.38 -5.29
N SER A 133 11.70 2.55 -5.42
CA SER A 133 10.98 3.73 -4.93
C SER A 133 11.14 3.92 -3.43
N ARG A 134 11.03 2.84 -2.65
CA ARG A 134 11.24 2.87 -1.19
C ARG A 134 12.65 3.33 -0.83
N VAL A 135 13.68 2.72 -1.44
CA VAL A 135 15.07 3.03 -1.13
C VAL A 135 15.44 4.43 -1.60
N LEU A 136 15.13 4.77 -2.84
CA LEU A 136 15.44 6.08 -3.41
C LEU A 136 14.65 7.20 -2.73
N GLY A 137 13.38 6.96 -2.41
CA GLY A 137 12.54 7.91 -1.68
C GLY A 137 13.06 8.21 -0.27
N ALA A 138 13.67 7.21 0.40
CA ALA A 138 14.24 7.39 1.72
C ALA A 138 15.65 8.04 1.69
N LEU A 139 16.52 7.62 0.77
CA LEU A 139 17.91 8.04 0.75
C LEU A 139 18.16 9.31 -0.06
N ALA A 140 17.37 9.55 -1.11
CA ALA A 140 17.53 10.69 -2.00
C ALA A 140 16.17 11.28 -2.42
N PRO A 141 15.37 11.81 -1.46
CA PRO A 141 13.99 12.22 -1.72
C PRO A 141 13.87 13.29 -2.81
N GLY A 142 14.78 14.26 -2.85
CA GLY A 142 14.78 15.31 -3.87
C GLY A 142 15.02 14.78 -5.28
N LEU A 143 15.89 13.78 -5.45
CA LEU A 143 16.12 13.12 -6.73
C LEU A 143 14.88 12.32 -7.13
N PHE A 144 14.34 11.52 -6.23
CA PHE A 144 13.13 10.73 -6.47
C PHE A 144 11.95 11.60 -6.92
N GLN A 145 11.70 12.70 -6.21
CA GLN A 145 10.61 13.63 -6.55
C GLN A 145 10.77 14.24 -7.94
N ARG A 146 12.01 14.65 -8.32
CA ARG A 146 12.29 15.20 -9.66
C ARG A 146 12.07 14.17 -10.76
N LEU A 147 12.53 12.93 -10.56
CA LEU A 147 12.33 11.83 -11.51
C LEU A 147 10.84 11.53 -11.68
N MET A 148 10.12 11.37 -10.56
CA MET A 148 8.70 11.10 -10.58
C MET A 148 7.89 12.22 -11.27
N ALA A 149 8.17 13.48 -10.94
CA ALA A 149 7.50 14.62 -11.55
C ALA A 149 7.73 14.66 -13.07
N ARG A 150 8.95 14.37 -13.54
CA ARG A 150 9.25 14.33 -14.98
C ARG A 150 8.54 13.20 -15.71
N THR A 151 8.41 12.04 -15.08
CA THR A 151 7.79 10.86 -15.70
C THR A 151 6.26 10.99 -15.75
N LEU A 152 5.63 11.44 -14.66
CA LEU A 152 4.18 11.43 -14.52
C LEU A 152 3.50 12.74 -14.93
N ARG A 153 4.23 13.86 -15.01
CA ARG A 153 3.67 15.14 -15.46
C ARG A 153 3.11 15.06 -16.88
N LYS A 154 3.81 14.37 -17.78
CA LYS A 154 3.37 14.17 -19.17
C LYS A 154 2.04 13.41 -19.28
N GLU A 155 1.63 12.72 -18.25
CA GLU A 155 0.41 11.91 -18.21
C GLU A 155 -0.79 12.69 -17.68
N LEU A 156 -0.56 13.65 -16.79
CA LEU A 156 -1.62 14.51 -16.26
C LEU A 156 -1.94 15.70 -17.18
N GLU A 157 -1.08 15.98 -18.15
CA GLU A 157 -1.28 17.01 -19.19
C GLU A 157 -1.99 16.46 -20.45
N ARG A 158 -2.36 15.19 -20.48
CA ARG A 158 -3.15 14.53 -21.54
C ARG A 158 -4.60 14.37 -21.12
#